data_2f42ca8298efb1b4d059c35b1250d53a
#
_entry.id   2f42ca8298efb1b4d059c35b1250d53a
#
_cell.length_a   1.000
_cell.length_b   1.000
_cell.length_c   1.000
_cell.angle_alpha   90.00
_cell.angle_beta   90.00
_cell.angle_gamma   90.00
#
_symmetry.space_group_name_H-M   'P 1'
#
loop_
_entity.id
_entity.type
_entity.pdbx_description
1 polymer ?
#
loop_
_entity_poly.entity_id
_entity_poly.type
_entity_poly.pdbx_seq_one_letter_code
_entity_poly.pdbx_strand_id
1 'polypeptide(L)'
;MNQDALTRHIGHLTLAVSIVCGATDVLAAPEAQFQSAFAHFIQASSGDTGSITQAADAFTSLLAAEPANPVLMAYAGSATAMKATTTMMPWKKMAFAEDGLAQLDKALALLGPAHDAPVQHGTPGVLEVKFVASNTFLAVPGFMNRNERGAKLLGDVVAHPLLAAAPLAFKGSVWLSAAKEAKKAKNTAEAKRFLDLVVQQQAPQSAQAQAMLKSLSAS
;
A
#
# COMPACT_ATOMS: atom_id res chain seq x y z
N MET A 1 -69.56 38.79 -43.86
CA MET A 1 -69.55 39.67 -42.68
C MET A 1 -68.76 38.97 -41.62
N ASN A 2 -67.57 39.51 -41.33
CA ASN A 2 -66.45 38.97 -40.52
C ASN A 2 -66.83 38.81 -39.06
N GLN A 3 -66.26 37.79 -38.47
CA GLN A 3 -65.83 37.88 -37.06
C GLN A 3 -64.58 37.02 -36.82
N ASP A 4 -63.53 37.72 -36.47
CA ASP A 4 -62.23 37.19 -36.12
C ASP A 4 -62.22 36.48 -34.77
N ALA A 5 -61.71 35.25 -34.75
CA ALA A 5 -61.49 34.52 -33.51
C ALA A 5 -60.03 34.64 -33.11
N LEU A 6 -59.82 35.35 -32.02
CA LEU A 6 -58.48 35.56 -31.38
C LEU A 6 -58.10 34.32 -30.59
N THR A 7 -57.18 33.52 -31.11
CA THR A 7 -56.64 32.36 -30.37
C THR A 7 -55.42 32.80 -29.53
N ARG A 8 -55.58 32.81 -28.21
CA ARG A 8 -54.52 33.04 -27.24
C ARG A 8 -53.69 31.77 -27.12
N HIS A 9 -52.44 31.83 -27.58
CA HIS A 9 -51.42 30.82 -27.25
C HIS A 9 -50.89 31.07 -25.84
N ILE A 10 -51.21 30.17 -24.91
CA ILE A 10 -50.57 30.09 -23.61
C ILE A 10 -49.31 29.22 -23.79
N GLY A 11 -48.17 29.87 -23.83
CA GLY A 11 -46.89 29.18 -23.84
C GLY A 11 -46.55 28.61 -22.45
N HIS A 12 -46.55 27.29 -22.35
CA HIS A 12 -46.01 26.62 -21.16
C HIS A 12 -44.48 26.66 -21.22
N LEU A 13 -43.91 27.51 -20.36
CA LEU A 13 -42.45 27.56 -20.12
C LEU A 13 -42.10 26.39 -19.19
N THR A 14 -41.67 25.26 -19.75
CA THR A 14 -41.12 24.16 -18.99
C THR A 14 -39.68 24.49 -18.60
N LEU A 15 -39.50 24.82 -17.33
CA LEU A 15 -38.19 25.01 -16.72
C LEU A 15 -37.53 23.64 -16.53
N ALA A 16 -36.65 23.24 -17.43
CA ALA A 16 -35.82 22.04 -17.28
C ALA A 16 -34.74 22.37 -16.27
N VAL A 17 -34.88 21.88 -15.02
CA VAL A 17 -33.81 21.88 -14.03
C VAL A 17 -32.88 20.73 -14.37
N SER A 18 -31.78 21.03 -15.07
CA SER A 18 -30.69 20.09 -15.28
C SER A 18 -29.92 19.96 -13.95
N ILE A 19 -30.17 18.86 -13.23
CA ILE A 19 -29.32 18.44 -12.11
C ILE A 19 -28.02 17.94 -12.73
N VAL A 20 -27.01 18.80 -12.74
CA VAL A 20 -25.62 18.39 -13.00
C VAL A 20 -25.18 17.60 -11.77
N CYS A 21 -25.34 16.28 -11.84
CA CYS A 21 -24.65 15.36 -10.93
C CYS A 21 -23.16 15.52 -11.22
N GLY A 22 -22.51 16.42 -10.48
CA GLY A 22 -21.04 16.50 -10.47
C GLY A 22 -20.53 15.20 -9.89
N ALA A 23 -20.10 14.27 -10.76
CA ALA A 23 -19.18 13.25 -10.36
C ALA A 23 -17.93 13.98 -9.86
N THR A 24 -17.74 14.03 -8.56
CA THR A 24 -16.44 14.35 -7.99
C THR A 24 -15.54 13.20 -8.40
N ASP A 25 -14.82 13.37 -9.51
CA ASP A 25 -13.65 12.57 -9.77
C ASP A 25 -12.78 12.73 -8.51
N VAL A 26 -12.75 11.70 -7.69
CA VAL A 26 -11.72 11.54 -6.67
C VAL A 26 -10.45 11.37 -7.49
N LEU A 27 -9.74 12.47 -7.69
CA LEU A 27 -8.47 12.49 -8.41
C LEU A 27 -7.52 11.63 -7.59
N ALA A 28 -7.37 10.37 -8.01
CA ALA A 28 -6.27 9.55 -7.50
C ALA A 28 -4.97 10.35 -7.67
N ALA A 29 -4.10 10.30 -6.67
CA ALA A 29 -2.82 11.01 -6.74
C ALA A 29 -2.19 10.74 -8.10
N PRO A 30 -1.72 11.80 -8.81
CA PRO A 30 -1.17 11.61 -10.15
C PRO A 30 -0.15 10.48 -10.13
N GLU A 31 -0.29 9.50 -10.99
CA GLU A 31 0.54 8.30 -11.03
C GLU A 31 2.04 8.62 -10.94
N ALA A 32 2.48 9.69 -11.66
CA ALA A 32 3.87 10.13 -11.63
C ALA A 32 4.36 10.56 -10.23
N GLN A 33 3.49 11.20 -9.42
CA GLN A 33 3.85 11.61 -8.06
C GLN A 33 3.93 10.41 -7.12
N PHE A 34 3.00 9.47 -7.26
CA PHE A 34 3.06 8.21 -6.52
C PHE A 34 4.32 7.41 -6.87
N GLN A 35 4.66 7.28 -8.15
CA GLN A 35 5.86 6.57 -8.61
C GLN A 35 7.14 7.19 -8.03
N SER A 36 7.23 8.52 -8.00
CA SER A 36 8.37 9.21 -7.38
C SER A 36 8.47 8.94 -5.88
N ALA A 37 7.35 9.06 -5.15
CA ALA A 37 7.29 8.74 -3.71
C ALA A 37 7.66 7.28 -3.44
N PHE A 38 7.16 6.37 -4.28
CA PHE A 38 7.43 4.93 -4.17
C PHE A 38 8.89 4.60 -4.44
N ALA A 39 9.56 5.27 -5.39
CA ALA A 39 10.98 5.08 -5.62
C ALA A 39 11.82 5.41 -4.36
N HIS A 40 11.52 6.54 -3.69
CA HIS A 40 12.15 6.87 -2.40
C HIS A 40 11.83 5.83 -1.32
N PHE A 41 10.59 5.34 -1.27
CA PHE A 41 10.19 4.31 -0.31
C PHE A 41 10.96 2.99 -0.50
N ILE A 42 11.18 2.56 -1.73
CA ILE A 42 11.97 1.36 -2.04
C ILE A 42 13.43 1.55 -1.63
N GLN A 43 14.04 2.70 -1.93
CA GLN A 43 15.40 3.03 -1.51
C GLN A 43 15.53 3.04 0.03
N ALA A 44 14.59 3.69 0.72
CA ALA A 44 14.51 3.69 2.19
C ALA A 44 14.40 2.27 2.76
N SER A 45 13.54 1.44 2.18
CA SER A 45 13.35 0.03 2.58
C SER A 45 14.59 -0.84 2.32
N SER A 46 15.47 -0.42 1.43
CA SER A 46 16.75 -1.07 1.13
C SER A 46 17.90 -0.59 2.03
N GLY A 47 17.63 0.35 2.95
CA GLY A 47 18.58 0.84 3.94
C GLY A 47 19.19 2.22 3.63
N ASP A 48 18.75 2.90 2.57
CA ASP A 48 19.12 4.29 2.32
C ASP A 48 18.38 5.23 3.27
N THR A 49 19.09 5.68 4.30
CA THR A 49 18.54 6.58 5.32
C THR A 49 18.19 7.98 4.78
N GLY A 50 18.85 8.44 3.71
CA GLY A 50 18.54 9.71 3.06
C GLY A 50 17.16 9.71 2.42
N SER A 51 16.75 8.59 1.83
CA SER A 51 15.45 8.42 1.20
C SER A 51 14.29 8.29 2.18
N ILE A 52 14.52 8.01 3.47
CA ILE A 52 13.46 7.86 4.48
C ILE A 52 12.64 9.14 4.64
N THR A 53 13.33 10.27 4.79
CA THR A 53 12.67 11.57 4.93
C THR A 53 11.91 11.94 3.66
N GLN A 54 12.53 11.73 2.50
CA GLN A 54 11.92 12.00 1.20
C GLN A 54 10.64 11.17 0.99
N ALA A 55 10.68 9.88 1.31
CA ALA A 55 9.50 9.01 1.25
C ALA A 55 8.39 9.48 2.20
N ALA A 56 8.74 9.81 3.46
CA ALA A 56 7.78 10.25 4.46
C ALA A 56 7.10 11.56 4.04
N ASP A 57 7.86 12.54 3.59
CA ASP A 57 7.34 13.85 3.18
C ASP A 57 6.48 13.73 1.91
N ALA A 58 6.93 12.96 0.92
CA ALA A 58 6.19 12.74 -0.31
C ALA A 58 4.84 12.04 -0.07
N PHE A 59 4.82 10.92 0.69
CA PHE A 59 3.57 10.23 1.00
C PHE A 59 2.66 11.04 1.93
N THR A 60 3.21 11.83 2.85
CA THR A 60 2.42 12.74 3.68
C THR A 60 1.74 13.81 2.81
N SER A 61 2.44 14.35 1.82
CA SER A 61 1.87 15.32 0.88
C SER A 61 0.75 14.71 0.04
N LEU A 62 0.95 13.50 -0.51
CA LEU A 62 -0.08 12.78 -1.24
C LEU A 62 -1.30 12.46 -0.36
N LEU A 63 -1.06 12.01 0.86
CA LEU A 63 -2.12 11.72 1.82
C LEU A 63 -2.91 12.98 2.22
N ALA A 64 -2.27 14.15 2.27
CA ALA A 64 -2.97 15.41 2.54
C ALA A 64 -3.99 15.75 1.44
N ALA A 65 -3.72 15.37 0.19
CA ALA A 65 -4.66 15.52 -0.92
C ALA A 65 -5.80 14.48 -0.88
N GLU A 66 -5.53 13.27 -0.37
CA GLU A 66 -6.48 12.16 -0.29
C GLU A 66 -6.50 11.55 1.13
N PRO A 67 -7.04 12.23 2.15
CA PRO A 67 -6.91 11.83 3.56
C PRO A 67 -7.57 10.50 3.93
N ALA A 68 -8.44 9.99 3.09
CA ALA A 68 -9.13 8.71 3.27
C ALA A 68 -8.53 7.57 2.45
N ASN A 69 -7.47 7.81 1.68
CA ASN A 69 -6.83 6.78 0.86
C ASN A 69 -5.96 5.85 1.73
N PRO A 70 -6.36 4.57 1.92
CA PRO A 70 -5.64 3.67 2.81
C PRO A 70 -4.27 3.27 2.27
N VAL A 71 -4.05 3.28 0.96
CA VAL A 71 -2.75 2.95 0.35
C VAL A 71 -1.73 4.04 0.66
N LEU A 72 -2.09 5.31 0.42
CA LEU A 72 -1.23 6.45 0.75
C LEU A 72 -0.96 6.53 2.26
N MET A 73 -1.98 6.24 3.07
CA MET A 73 -1.86 6.22 4.53
C MET A 73 -0.91 5.12 5.01
N ALA A 74 -0.94 3.94 4.38
CA ALA A 74 -0.04 2.85 4.72
C ALA A 74 1.42 3.19 4.39
N TYR A 75 1.68 3.77 3.22
CA TYR A 75 3.04 4.20 2.87
C TYR A 75 3.53 5.35 3.74
N ALA A 76 2.70 6.37 4.01
CA ALA A 76 3.04 7.46 4.92
C ALA A 76 3.37 6.94 6.32
N GLY A 77 2.53 6.04 6.86
CA GLY A 77 2.74 5.42 8.17
C GLY A 77 4.01 4.59 8.22
N SER A 78 4.27 3.77 7.20
CA SER A 78 5.49 2.97 7.12
C SER A 78 6.75 3.85 7.04
N ALA A 79 6.76 4.86 6.17
CA ALA A 79 7.88 5.79 6.04
C ALA A 79 8.10 6.60 7.33
N THR A 80 7.01 7.00 8.03
CA THR A 80 7.09 7.65 9.35
C THR A 80 7.74 6.72 10.38
N ALA A 81 7.33 5.45 10.43
CA ALA A 81 7.94 4.48 11.33
C ALA A 81 9.44 4.28 11.03
N MET A 82 9.85 4.29 9.76
CA MET A 82 11.26 4.22 9.38
C MET A 82 12.08 5.39 9.89
N LYS A 83 11.51 6.60 10.10
CA LYS A 83 12.22 7.75 10.70
C LYS A 83 12.74 7.45 12.10
N ALA A 84 12.23 6.43 12.78
CA ALA A 84 12.79 5.98 14.05
C ALA A 84 14.27 5.55 13.93
N THR A 85 14.71 5.13 12.74
CA THR A 85 16.10 4.73 12.49
C THR A 85 17.05 5.90 12.22
N THR A 86 16.51 7.08 11.91
CA THR A 86 17.30 8.27 11.53
C THR A 86 17.68 9.16 12.72
N THR A 87 17.20 8.87 13.92
CA THR A 87 17.47 9.66 15.12
C THR A 87 18.14 8.83 16.20
N MET A 88 19.00 9.45 17.00
CA MET A 88 19.59 8.82 18.18
C MET A 88 18.77 9.04 19.46
N MET A 89 17.79 9.94 19.44
CA MET A 89 16.99 10.32 20.61
C MET A 89 15.90 9.25 20.88
N PRO A 90 15.94 8.54 22.03
CA PRO A 90 15.01 7.44 22.31
C PRO A 90 13.53 7.83 22.23
N TRP A 91 13.18 9.01 22.75
CA TRP A 91 11.80 9.50 22.70
C TRP A 91 11.31 9.81 21.29
N LYS A 92 12.21 10.34 20.40
CA LYS A 92 11.86 10.56 18.99
C LYS A 92 11.71 9.25 18.25
N LYS A 93 12.57 8.24 18.54
CA LYS A 93 12.41 6.89 17.98
C LYS A 93 11.04 6.33 18.29
N MET A 94 10.63 6.44 19.58
CA MET A 94 9.34 5.93 20.01
C MET A 94 8.19 6.68 19.34
N ALA A 95 8.23 8.01 19.33
CA ALA A 95 7.20 8.83 18.71
C ALA A 95 7.03 8.48 17.20
N PHE A 96 8.11 8.43 16.43
CA PHE A 96 8.03 8.07 15.01
C PHE A 96 7.48 6.66 14.79
N ALA A 97 7.88 5.70 15.62
CA ALA A 97 7.37 4.34 15.51
C ALA A 97 5.86 4.29 15.86
N GLU A 98 5.44 4.88 16.97
CA GLU A 98 4.04 4.89 17.41
C GLU A 98 3.14 5.63 16.40
N ASP A 99 3.54 6.81 15.93
CA ASP A 99 2.80 7.59 14.93
C ASP A 99 2.64 6.80 13.63
N GLY A 100 3.71 6.18 13.15
CA GLY A 100 3.66 5.36 11.94
C GLY A 100 2.76 4.13 12.11
N LEU A 101 2.85 3.44 13.26
CA LEU A 101 2.01 2.28 13.55
C LEU A 101 0.53 2.65 13.68
N ALA A 102 0.21 3.81 14.29
CA ALA A 102 -1.16 4.30 14.38
C ALA A 102 -1.76 4.61 13.00
N GLN A 103 -0.96 5.18 12.08
CA GLN A 103 -1.39 5.41 10.70
C GLN A 103 -1.65 4.07 9.97
N LEU A 104 -0.80 3.06 10.17
CA LEU A 104 -1.02 1.72 9.60
C LEU A 104 -2.27 1.04 10.15
N ASP A 105 -2.53 1.17 11.45
CA ASP A 105 -3.76 0.66 12.06
C ASP A 105 -4.99 1.32 11.46
N LYS A 106 -4.94 2.65 11.23
CA LYS A 106 -6.02 3.39 10.57
C LYS A 106 -6.19 2.98 9.11
N ALA A 107 -5.09 2.82 8.36
CA ALA A 107 -5.14 2.35 6.97
C ALA A 107 -5.81 0.97 6.85
N LEU A 108 -5.47 0.04 7.74
CA LEU A 108 -6.09 -1.29 7.81
C LEU A 108 -7.58 -1.22 8.15
N ALA A 109 -7.99 -0.29 9.03
CA ALA A 109 -9.39 -0.10 9.41
C ALA A 109 -10.25 0.52 8.30
N LEU A 110 -9.64 1.24 7.36
CA LEU A 110 -10.34 1.83 6.20
C LEU A 110 -10.56 0.83 5.05
N LEU A 111 -9.97 -0.36 5.12
CA LEU A 111 -10.13 -1.35 4.07
C LEU A 111 -11.58 -1.85 3.97
N GLY A 112 -12.08 -1.91 2.75
CA GLY A 112 -13.41 -2.44 2.41
C GLY A 112 -13.41 -3.01 1.00
N PRO A 113 -14.54 -3.54 0.50
CA PRO A 113 -14.63 -4.22 -0.79
C PRO A 113 -14.15 -3.40 -2.00
N ALA A 114 -14.27 -2.07 -1.94
CA ALA A 114 -13.77 -1.19 -3.01
C ALA A 114 -12.25 -1.28 -3.19
N HIS A 115 -11.50 -1.72 -2.16
CA HIS A 115 -10.05 -1.83 -2.20
C HIS A 115 -9.55 -3.17 -2.79
N ASP A 116 -10.47 -4.05 -3.22
CA ASP A 116 -10.12 -5.23 -4.00
C ASP A 116 -9.74 -4.87 -5.45
N ALA A 117 -10.13 -3.67 -5.90
CA ALA A 117 -9.72 -3.16 -7.20
C ALA A 117 -8.22 -2.82 -7.21
N PRO A 118 -7.55 -3.01 -8.38
CA PRO A 118 -6.19 -2.54 -8.57
C PRO A 118 -6.11 -1.01 -8.44
N VAL A 119 -5.07 -0.56 -7.75
CA VAL A 119 -4.70 0.85 -7.60
C VAL A 119 -3.38 1.10 -8.33
N GLN A 120 -2.55 2.00 -7.83
CA GLN A 120 -1.23 2.26 -8.41
C GLN A 120 -0.46 0.96 -8.62
N HIS A 121 0.34 0.88 -9.68
CA HIS A 121 1.10 -0.32 -10.10
C HIS A 121 0.24 -1.56 -10.45
N GLY A 122 -1.08 -1.42 -10.55
CA GLY A 122 -1.97 -2.54 -10.83
C GLY A 122 -2.10 -3.55 -9.68
N THR A 123 -1.69 -3.19 -8.46
CA THR A 123 -1.84 -4.03 -7.27
C THR A 123 -3.17 -3.76 -6.59
N PRO A 124 -3.97 -4.78 -6.20
CA PRO A 124 -5.14 -4.58 -5.38
C PRO A 124 -4.82 -3.84 -4.08
N GLY A 125 -5.56 -2.76 -3.78
CA GLY A 125 -5.29 -1.90 -2.63
C GLY A 125 -5.29 -2.66 -1.30
N VAL A 126 -6.19 -3.63 -1.14
CA VAL A 126 -6.25 -4.50 0.05
C VAL A 126 -4.95 -5.27 0.27
N LEU A 127 -4.33 -5.78 -0.79
CA LEU A 127 -3.06 -6.50 -0.70
C LEU A 127 -1.91 -5.55 -0.37
N GLU A 128 -1.89 -4.39 -1.00
CA GLU A 128 -0.83 -3.40 -0.84
C GLU A 128 -0.79 -2.88 0.60
N VAL A 129 -1.94 -2.45 1.14
CA VAL A 129 -2.04 -1.97 2.53
C VAL A 129 -1.64 -3.05 3.54
N LYS A 130 -2.16 -4.27 3.39
CA LYS A 130 -1.81 -5.39 4.29
C LYS A 130 -0.33 -5.74 4.21
N PHE A 131 0.26 -5.73 3.02
CA PHE A 131 1.67 -6.05 2.82
C PHE A 131 2.60 -4.99 3.41
N VAL A 132 2.32 -3.70 3.18
CA VAL A 132 3.08 -2.58 3.77
C VAL A 132 3.00 -2.63 5.29
N ALA A 133 1.78 -2.80 5.84
CA ALA A 133 1.58 -2.91 7.27
C ALA A 133 2.31 -4.14 7.86
N SER A 134 2.23 -5.30 7.21
CA SER A 134 2.89 -6.51 7.69
C SER A 134 4.40 -6.33 7.80
N ASN A 135 5.06 -5.81 6.76
CA ASN A 135 6.51 -5.60 6.77
C ASN A 135 6.93 -4.60 7.85
N THR A 136 6.16 -3.53 8.06
CA THR A 136 6.46 -2.54 9.10
C THR A 136 6.30 -3.15 10.49
N PHE A 137 5.20 -3.89 10.73
CA PHE A 137 4.96 -4.56 12.01
C PHE A 137 6.02 -5.64 12.34
N LEU A 138 6.54 -6.32 11.32
CA LEU A 138 7.63 -7.29 11.47
C LEU A 138 9.01 -6.64 11.70
N ALA A 139 9.18 -5.39 11.27
CA ALA A 139 10.44 -4.66 11.38
C ALA A 139 10.60 -3.92 12.71
N VAL A 140 9.50 -3.57 13.41
CA VAL A 140 9.60 -2.88 14.71
C VAL A 140 10.06 -3.80 15.82
N PRO A 141 10.69 -3.25 16.88
CA PRO A 141 11.15 -4.05 18.02
C PRO A 141 10.05 -4.88 18.68
N GLY A 142 10.38 -6.08 19.15
CA GLY A 142 9.41 -7.04 19.72
C GLY A 142 8.61 -6.50 20.91
N PHE A 143 9.17 -5.58 21.70
CA PHE A 143 8.48 -4.97 22.84
C PHE A 143 7.25 -4.12 22.43
N MET A 144 7.17 -3.71 21.15
CA MET A 144 6.00 -3.02 20.61
C MET A 144 4.81 -3.95 20.31
N ASN A 145 5.00 -5.25 20.49
CA ASN A 145 3.96 -6.29 20.35
C ASN A 145 3.23 -6.28 19.00
N ARG A 146 3.95 -6.04 17.90
CA ARG A 146 3.39 -5.99 16.53
C ARG A 146 3.76 -7.19 15.67
N ASN A 147 4.79 -7.94 16.03
CA ASN A 147 5.35 -9.01 15.18
C ASN A 147 4.33 -10.11 14.85
N GLU A 148 3.55 -10.55 15.82
CA GLU A 148 2.53 -11.58 15.61
C GLU A 148 1.45 -11.12 14.62
N ARG A 149 0.97 -9.88 14.79
CA ARG A 149 0.01 -9.28 13.86
C ARG A 149 0.62 -9.10 12.46
N GLY A 150 1.90 -8.71 12.39
CA GLY A 150 2.64 -8.62 11.13
C GLY A 150 2.72 -9.96 10.40
N ALA A 151 3.07 -11.02 11.11
CA ALA A 151 3.12 -12.37 10.55
C ALA A 151 1.75 -12.85 10.06
N LYS A 152 0.69 -12.58 10.84
CA LYS A 152 -0.69 -12.89 10.43
C LYS A 152 -1.09 -12.16 9.15
N LEU A 153 -0.85 -10.84 9.07
CA LEU A 153 -1.15 -10.05 7.87
C LEU A 153 -0.40 -10.56 6.64
N LEU A 154 0.87 -10.93 6.80
CA LEU A 154 1.65 -11.53 5.70
C LEU A 154 1.05 -12.86 5.25
N GLY A 155 0.64 -13.71 6.18
CA GLY A 155 -0.07 -14.94 5.88
C GLY A 155 -1.39 -14.68 5.13
N ASP A 156 -2.16 -13.69 5.58
CA ASP A 156 -3.41 -13.27 4.93
C ASP A 156 -3.16 -12.80 3.47
N VAL A 157 -2.06 -12.08 3.21
CA VAL A 157 -1.67 -11.65 1.85
C VAL A 157 -1.27 -12.85 0.99
N VAL A 158 -0.44 -13.76 1.52
CA VAL A 158 0.01 -14.96 0.81
C VAL A 158 -1.15 -15.86 0.40
N ALA A 159 -2.15 -16.00 1.28
CA ALA A 159 -3.34 -16.83 1.05
C ALA A 159 -4.45 -16.12 0.25
N HIS A 160 -4.30 -14.82 -0.04
CA HIS A 160 -5.38 -14.03 -0.63
C HIS A 160 -5.61 -14.41 -2.10
N PRO A 161 -6.87 -14.65 -2.53
CA PRO A 161 -7.17 -15.02 -3.92
C PRO A 161 -6.67 -14.02 -4.96
N LEU A 162 -6.72 -12.73 -4.65
CA LEU A 162 -6.27 -11.66 -5.54
C LEU A 162 -4.76 -11.66 -5.79
N LEU A 163 -3.96 -12.34 -4.95
CA LEU A 163 -2.51 -12.42 -5.15
C LEU A 163 -2.15 -13.11 -6.48
N ALA A 164 -2.95 -14.06 -6.92
CA ALA A 164 -2.70 -14.77 -8.19
C ALA A 164 -2.65 -13.81 -9.38
N ALA A 165 -3.53 -12.82 -9.42
CA ALA A 165 -3.63 -11.83 -10.49
C ALA A 165 -2.75 -10.58 -10.28
N ALA A 166 -2.13 -10.43 -9.10
CA ALA A 166 -1.29 -9.28 -8.79
C ALA A 166 -0.01 -9.25 -9.67
N PRO A 167 0.58 -8.07 -9.89
CA PRO A 167 1.82 -7.92 -10.66
C PRO A 167 2.95 -8.78 -10.11
N LEU A 168 3.78 -9.33 -11.01
CA LEU A 168 4.85 -10.25 -10.63
C LEU A 168 5.87 -9.62 -9.65
N ALA A 169 6.16 -8.33 -9.82
CA ALA A 169 7.04 -7.60 -8.91
C ALA A 169 6.48 -7.57 -7.46
N PHE A 170 5.18 -7.40 -7.32
CA PHE A 170 4.50 -7.46 -6.01
C PHE A 170 4.52 -8.87 -5.44
N LYS A 171 4.13 -9.89 -6.23
CA LYS A 171 4.18 -11.30 -5.81
C LYS A 171 5.57 -11.70 -5.35
N GLY A 172 6.61 -11.33 -6.10
CA GLY A 172 8.00 -11.60 -5.73
C GLY A 172 8.39 -10.99 -4.39
N SER A 173 7.95 -9.76 -4.10
CA SER A 173 8.16 -9.10 -2.82
C SER A 173 7.44 -9.82 -1.67
N VAL A 174 6.20 -10.25 -1.89
CA VAL A 174 5.42 -11.02 -0.89
C VAL A 174 6.10 -12.35 -0.57
N TRP A 175 6.47 -13.13 -1.59
CA TRP A 175 7.16 -14.41 -1.39
C TRP A 175 8.52 -14.25 -0.72
N LEU A 176 9.26 -13.20 -1.06
CA LEU A 176 10.53 -12.91 -0.42
C LEU A 176 10.37 -12.57 1.07
N SER A 177 9.36 -11.78 1.41
CA SER A 177 9.03 -11.48 2.81
C SER A 177 8.58 -12.73 3.57
N ALA A 178 7.74 -13.56 2.95
CA ALA A 178 7.30 -14.83 3.52
C ALA A 178 8.48 -15.79 3.75
N ALA A 179 9.44 -15.83 2.82
CA ALA A 179 10.66 -16.63 2.97
C ALA A 179 11.52 -16.14 4.14
N LYS A 180 11.64 -14.83 4.32
CA LYS A 180 12.39 -14.25 5.47
C LYS A 180 11.75 -14.63 6.81
N GLU A 181 10.42 -14.54 6.93
CA GLU A 181 9.71 -14.91 8.15
C GLU A 181 9.78 -16.43 8.40
N ALA A 182 9.64 -17.26 7.38
CA ALA A 182 9.82 -18.71 7.51
C ALA A 182 11.25 -19.07 7.98
N LYS A 183 12.28 -18.40 7.45
CA LYS A 183 13.67 -18.56 7.90
C LYS A 183 13.82 -18.16 9.37
N LYS A 184 13.24 -17.03 9.80
CA LYS A 184 13.25 -16.56 11.19
C LYS A 184 12.57 -17.57 12.13
N ALA A 185 11.48 -18.18 11.66
CA ALA A 185 10.77 -19.27 12.35
C ALA A 185 11.49 -20.63 12.29
N LYS A 186 12.69 -20.71 11.69
CA LYS A 186 13.46 -21.93 11.44
C LYS A 186 12.72 -22.97 10.58
N ASN A 187 11.73 -22.56 9.80
CA ASN A 187 11.04 -23.38 8.82
C ASN A 187 11.75 -23.30 7.47
N THR A 188 12.86 -24.04 7.34
CA THR A 188 13.71 -24.03 6.14
C THR A 188 12.97 -24.52 4.91
N ALA A 189 12.09 -25.52 5.04
CA ALA A 189 11.31 -26.05 3.92
C ALA A 189 10.38 -24.98 3.32
N GLU A 190 9.68 -24.26 4.15
CA GLU A 190 8.76 -23.19 3.73
C GLU A 190 9.55 -21.99 3.16
N ALA A 191 10.66 -21.61 3.80
CA ALA A 191 11.54 -20.58 3.27
C ALA A 191 12.02 -20.92 1.85
N LYS A 192 12.49 -22.15 1.65
CA LYS A 192 12.91 -22.65 0.32
C LYS A 192 11.76 -22.60 -0.67
N ARG A 193 10.59 -23.07 -0.32
CA ARG A 193 9.40 -23.06 -1.18
C ARG A 193 9.10 -21.66 -1.74
N PHE A 194 9.10 -20.64 -0.89
CA PHE A 194 8.86 -19.26 -1.33
C PHE A 194 9.97 -18.70 -2.19
N LEU A 195 11.24 -18.98 -1.86
CA LEU A 195 12.38 -18.55 -2.67
C LEU A 195 12.37 -19.22 -4.06
N ASP A 196 12.02 -20.50 -4.13
CA ASP A 196 11.88 -21.22 -5.40
C ASP A 196 10.78 -20.59 -6.27
N LEU A 197 9.65 -20.16 -5.68
CA LEU A 197 8.60 -19.42 -6.41
C LEU A 197 9.14 -18.13 -7.03
N VAL A 198 9.91 -17.34 -6.27
CA VAL A 198 10.52 -16.10 -6.79
C VAL A 198 11.40 -16.37 -7.99
N VAL A 199 12.23 -17.42 -7.92
CA VAL A 199 13.18 -17.79 -8.99
C VAL A 199 12.47 -18.37 -10.19
N GLN A 200 11.56 -19.35 -9.99
CA GLN A 200 10.83 -20.04 -11.07
C GLN A 200 9.94 -19.10 -11.86
N GLN A 201 9.30 -18.14 -11.19
CA GLN A 201 8.47 -17.12 -11.83
C GLN A 201 9.30 -15.98 -12.46
N GLN A 202 10.63 -15.99 -12.30
CA GLN A 202 11.53 -14.94 -12.81
C GLN A 202 11.15 -13.53 -12.30
N ALA A 203 10.70 -13.45 -11.03
CA ALA A 203 10.37 -12.18 -10.44
C ALA A 203 11.62 -11.27 -10.37
N PRO A 204 11.46 -9.93 -10.35
CA PRO A 204 12.60 -9.00 -10.26
C PRO A 204 13.54 -9.27 -9.09
N GLN A 205 13.04 -9.91 -8.02
CA GLN A 205 13.81 -10.29 -6.83
C GLN A 205 14.58 -11.61 -6.96
N SER A 206 14.65 -12.23 -8.13
CA SER A 206 15.26 -13.56 -8.32
C SER A 206 16.71 -13.63 -7.89
N ALA A 207 17.52 -12.61 -8.16
CA ALA A 207 18.91 -12.58 -7.71
C ALA A 207 19.04 -12.63 -6.17
N GLN A 208 18.18 -11.88 -5.47
CA GLN A 208 18.14 -11.89 -4.00
C GLN A 208 17.66 -13.26 -3.47
N ALA A 209 16.65 -13.84 -4.09
CA ALA A 209 16.15 -15.16 -3.71
C ALA A 209 17.21 -16.24 -3.88
N GLN A 210 17.98 -16.23 -4.99
CA GLN A 210 19.10 -17.16 -5.23
C GLN A 210 20.20 -17.03 -4.17
N ALA A 211 20.56 -15.80 -3.78
CA ALA A 211 21.52 -15.56 -2.70
C ALA A 211 21.03 -16.15 -1.37
N MET A 212 19.75 -15.98 -1.05
CA MET A 212 19.13 -16.55 0.15
C MET A 212 19.09 -18.09 0.09
N LEU A 213 18.75 -18.70 -1.05
CA LEU A 213 18.79 -20.16 -1.22
C LEU A 213 20.18 -20.74 -0.94
N LYS A 214 21.22 -20.10 -1.48
CA LYS A 214 22.62 -20.49 -1.20
C LYS A 214 22.94 -20.42 0.30
N SER A 215 22.44 -19.37 1.00
CA SER A 215 22.67 -19.25 2.45
C SER A 215 21.92 -20.31 3.27
N LEU A 216 20.76 -20.76 2.81
CA LEU A 216 19.98 -21.84 3.47
C LEU A 216 20.64 -23.22 3.32
N SER A 217 21.33 -23.48 2.20
CA SER A 217 22.01 -24.75 1.96
C SER A 217 23.38 -24.86 2.66
N ALA A 218 23.92 -23.73 3.14
CA ALA A 218 25.19 -23.68 3.85
C ALA A 218 25.05 -23.70 5.39
N SER A 219 23.81 -23.69 5.90
CA SER A 219 23.44 -23.69 7.33
C SER A 219 23.03 -25.07 7.80
#